data_22c2e1a70e5529ee23c3a9dbbf0a8a59
#
_entry.id   22c2e1a70e5529ee23c3a9dbbf0a8a59
#
_cell.length_a   1.000
_cell.length_b   1.000
_cell.length_c   1.000
_cell.angle_alpha   90.00
_cell.angle_beta   90.00
_cell.angle_gamma   90.00
#
_symmetry.space_group_name_H-M   'P 1'
#
loop_
_entity.id
_entity.type
_entity.pdbx_description
1 polymer ?
#
loop_
_entity_poly.entity_id
_entity_poly.type
_entity_poly.pdbx_seq_one_letter_code
_entity_poly.pdbx_strand_id
1 'polypeptide(L)'
;MQIGVESAKAVDNKRLFVVANDDLTRMVLQFMLHDENETHDLSSLEAAFDKSIDWKPDLLLLGIDVVQERGMEVLPLIRSRLSSAKILLVADTREDPLVAACQNAGIDGLLVKPLTVENARRKVDGLLGRKQALIPIHAT
;
A
#
# COMPACT_ATOMS: atom_id res chain seq x y z
N MET A 1 6.65 17.81 27.51
CA MET A 1 6.60 17.20 27.27
C MET A 1 6.62 16.64 25.99
N GLN A 2 7.55 16.13 25.65
CA GLN A 2 7.71 15.47 24.52
C GLN A 2 6.63 14.57 24.29
N ILE A 3 6.07 14.08 25.25
CA ILE A 3 4.97 13.26 25.12
C ILE A 3 3.92 13.72 24.20
N GLY A 4 3.61 14.94 24.27
CA GLY A 4 2.56 15.44 23.41
C GLY A 4 2.93 15.32 21.94
N VAL A 5 4.16 15.59 21.66
CA VAL A 5 4.60 15.59 20.29
C VAL A 5 4.65 14.18 19.81
N GLU A 6 5.03 13.28 20.65
CA GLU A 6 5.09 11.93 20.25
C GLU A 6 3.73 11.39 20.01
N SER A 7 2.77 11.77 20.78
CA SER A 7 1.43 11.29 20.58
C SER A 7 0.90 11.75 19.24
N ALA A 8 1.19 12.98 18.86
CA ALA A 8 0.69 13.50 17.61
C ALA A 8 1.30 12.72 16.47
N LYS A 9 2.56 12.37 16.55
CA LYS A 9 3.17 11.62 15.50
C LYS A 9 2.59 10.24 15.46
N ALA A 10 2.36 9.63 16.59
CA ALA A 10 1.82 8.29 16.62
C ALA A 10 0.44 8.26 16.00
N VAL A 11 -0.33 9.30 16.17
CA VAL A 11 -1.67 9.33 15.63
C VAL A 11 -1.64 9.27 14.12
N ASP A 12 -0.63 9.86 13.49
CA ASP A 12 -0.56 9.87 12.05
C ASP A 12 0.15 8.63 11.51
N ASN A 13 0.69 7.79 12.40
CA ASN A 13 1.42 6.64 11.92
C ASN A 13 0.45 5.57 11.45
N LYS A 14 0.56 5.20 10.20
CA LYS A 14 -0.35 4.22 9.61
C LYS A 14 0.41 2.93 9.34
N ARG A 15 -0.33 1.81 9.29
CA ARG A 15 0.27 0.50 9.06
C ARG A 15 0.04 0.07 7.63
N LEU A 16 1.11 -0.24 6.94
CA LEU A 16 1.07 -0.68 5.56
C LEU A 16 1.57 -2.11 5.47
N PHE A 17 0.88 -2.94 4.68
CA PHE A 17 1.36 -4.27 4.36
C PHE A 17 1.78 -4.24 2.90
N VAL A 18 2.93 -4.80 2.58
CA VAL A 18 3.42 -4.89 1.21
C VAL A 18 3.48 -6.38 0.86
N VAL A 19 2.67 -6.81 -0.10
CA VAL A 19 2.62 -8.20 -0.53
C VAL A 19 2.88 -8.26 -2.02
N ALA A 20 3.94 -8.91 -2.43
CA ALA A 20 4.29 -9.12 -3.83
C ALA A 20 5.16 -10.36 -3.90
N ASN A 21 5.13 -11.06 -5.03
CA ASN A 21 5.97 -12.22 -5.21
C ASN A 21 7.41 -11.80 -5.45
N ASP A 22 7.62 -10.67 -6.08
CA ASP A 22 8.95 -10.17 -6.40
C ASP A 22 9.62 -9.58 -5.16
N ASP A 23 10.70 -10.18 -4.69
CA ASP A 23 11.40 -9.75 -3.51
C ASP A 23 11.93 -8.32 -3.64
N LEU A 24 12.41 -7.96 -4.81
CA LEU A 24 12.97 -6.64 -5.02
C LEU A 24 11.89 -5.57 -4.89
N THR A 25 10.74 -5.81 -5.47
CA THR A 25 9.61 -4.87 -5.35
C THR A 25 9.25 -4.65 -3.88
N ARG A 26 9.19 -5.74 -3.09
CA ARG A 26 8.84 -5.61 -1.69
C ARG A 26 9.90 -4.81 -0.94
N MET A 27 11.18 -5.08 -1.18
CA MET A 27 12.25 -4.38 -0.52
C MET A 27 12.25 -2.90 -0.86
N VAL A 28 12.06 -2.58 -2.12
CA VAL A 28 12.07 -1.18 -2.57
C VAL A 28 10.92 -0.41 -1.94
N LEU A 29 9.73 -0.99 -1.92
CA LEU A 29 8.57 -0.32 -1.34
C LEU A 29 8.74 -0.14 0.17
N GLN A 30 9.28 -1.14 0.85
CA GLN A 30 9.52 -1.00 2.26
C GLN A 30 10.52 0.12 2.53
N PHE A 31 11.59 0.19 1.77
CA PHE A 31 12.59 1.22 1.93
C PHE A 31 11.98 2.60 1.69
N MET A 32 11.14 2.74 0.68
CA MET A 32 10.56 4.03 0.32
C MET A 32 9.54 4.55 1.33
N LEU A 33 8.88 3.63 2.02
CA LEU A 33 7.72 4.02 2.83
C LEU A 33 7.92 3.90 4.34
N HIS A 34 8.99 3.24 4.79
CA HIS A 34 9.13 2.95 6.20
C HIS A 34 9.38 4.18 7.08
N ASP A 35 9.88 5.25 6.52
CA ASP A 35 10.16 6.44 7.31
C ASP A 35 8.89 7.09 7.85
N GLU A 36 7.82 7.01 7.11
CA GLU A 36 6.59 7.69 7.48
C GLU A 36 5.48 6.75 7.89
N ASN A 37 5.71 5.45 7.79
CA ASN A 37 4.66 4.47 8.02
C ASN A 37 5.24 3.23 8.68
N GLU A 38 4.41 2.52 9.42
CA GLU A 38 4.79 1.23 9.95
C GLU A 38 4.59 0.25 8.79
N THR A 39 5.65 -0.16 8.12
CA THR A 39 5.57 -0.91 6.86
C THR A 39 6.08 -2.33 7.07
N HIS A 40 5.26 -3.31 6.73
CA HIS A 40 5.58 -4.71 6.87
C HIS A 40 5.69 -5.37 5.50
N ASP A 41 6.85 -5.97 5.24
CA ASP A 41 7.15 -6.65 3.99
C ASP A 41 6.75 -8.12 4.19
N LEU A 42 5.75 -8.57 3.46
CA LEU A 42 5.21 -9.91 3.63
C LEU A 42 5.29 -10.69 2.32
N SER A 43 5.76 -11.91 2.40
CA SER A 43 6.03 -12.69 1.19
C SER A 43 4.79 -13.34 0.59
N SER A 44 3.68 -13.34 1.31
CA SER A 44 2.46 -13.97 0.80
C SER A 44 1.23 -13.34 1.41
N LEU A 45 0.10 -13.57 0.77
CA LEU A 45 -1.18 -13.12 1.33
C LEU A 45 -1.48 -13.87 2.62
N GLU A 46 -1.11 -15.13 2.72
CA GLU A 46 -1.34 -15.90 3.94
C GLU A 46 -0.61 -15.27 5.12
N ALA A 47 0.63 -14.84 4.90
CA ALA A 47 1.39 -14.16 5.94
C ALA A 47 0.70 -12.86 6.35
N ALA A 48 0.14 -12.15 5.37
CA ALA A 48 -0.57 -10.91 5.65
C ALA A 48 -1.84 -11.18 6.46
N PHE A 49 -2.58 -12.22 6.11
CA PHE A 49 -3.80 -12.55 6.82
C PHE A 49 -3.49 -12.94 8.28
N ASP A 50 -2.43 -13.72 8.48
CA ASP A 50 -2.03 -14.13 9.81
C ASP A 50 -1.61 -12.92 10.65
N LYS A 51 -0.83 -12.01 10.04
CA LYS A 51 -0.35 -10.85 10.77
C LYS A 51 -1.50 -9.92 11.11
N SER A 52 -2.51 -9.87 10.27
CA SER A 52 -3.64 -8.97 10.47
C SER A 52 -4.50 -9.30 11.67
N ILE A 53 -4.33 -10.49 12.24
CA ILE A 53 -5.09 -10.88 13.41
C ILE A 53 -4.73 -9.92 14.55
N ASP A 54 -3.46 -9.62 14.72
CA ASP A 54 -3.00 -8.72 15.76
C ASP A 54 -2.72 -7.30 15.29
N TRP A 55 -2.40 -7.15 14.00
CA TRP A 55 -1.95 -5.86 13.47
C TRP A 55 -2.72 -5.53 12.20
N LYS A 56 -3.82 -4.84 12.33
CA LYS A 56 -4.65 -4.53 11.17
C LYS A 56 -4.02 -3.46 10.31
N PRO A 57 -3.91 -3.69 9.01
CA PRO A 57 -3.32 -2.70 8.13
C PRO A 57 -4.34 -1.64 7.73
N ASP A 58 -3.83 -0.45 7.42
CA ASP A 58 -4.63 0.64 6.89
C ASP A 58 -4.59 0.59 5.36
N LEU A 59 -3.53 0.05 4.80
CA LEU A 59 -3.34 -0.02 3.35
C LEU A 59 -2.57 -1.27 3.00
N LEU A 60 -2.96 -1.92 1.91
CA LEU A 60 -2.23 -3.04 1.35
C LEU A 60 -1.68 -2.64 0.00
N LEU A 61 -0.35 -2.72 -0.16
CA LEU A 61 0.27 -2.58 -1.47
C LEU A 61 0.37 -3.99 -2.03
N LEU A 62 -0.37 -4.25 -3.11
CA LEU A 62 -0.49 -5.59 -3.67
C LEU A 62 0.18 -5.64 -5.03
N GLY A 63 1.21 -6.47 -5.17
CA GLY A 63 1.85 -6.64 -6.48
C GLY A 63 0.92 -7.33 -7.45
N ILE A 64 0.92 -6.87 -8.69
CA ILE A 64 0.08 -7.49 -9.72
C ILE A 64 0.49 -8.93 -9.93
N ASP A 65 1.74 -9.30 -9.61
CA ASP A 65 2.22 -10.66 -9.77
C ASP A 65 1.44 -11.64 -8.86
N VAL A 66 0.92 -11.18 -7.75
CA VAL A 66 0.09 -12.01 -6.88
C VAL A 66 -1.24 -12.30 -7.57
N VAL A 67 -1.82 -11.30 -8.22
CA VAL A 67 -3.08 -11.46 -8.94
C VAL A 67 -2.86 -12.33 -10.17
N GLN A 68 -1.73 -12.18 -10.84
CA GLN A 68 -1.40 -12.99 -12.02
C GLN A 68 -1.30 -14.46 -11.64
N GLU A 69 -0.72 -14.75 -10.50
CA GLU A 69 -0.54 -16.11 -10.06
C GLU A 69 -1.80 -16.73 -9.49
N ARG A 70 -2.53 -16.00 -8.70
CA ARG A 70 -3.65 -16.57 -7.95
C ARG A 70 -5.03 -16.28 -8.53
N GLY A 71 -5.13 -15.33 -9.44
CA GLY A 71 -6.40 -14.99 -10.07
C GLY A 71 -7.12 -13.85 -9.35
N MET A 72 -8.16 -13.37 -10.00
CA MET A 72 -8.91 -12.22 -9.53
C MET A 72 -9.66 -12.48 -8.23
N GLU A 73 -9.88 -13.73 -7.88
CA GLU A 73 -10.59 -14.04 -6.66
C GLU A 73 -9.83 -13.61 -5.41
N VAL A 74 -8.55 -13.24 -5.53
CA VAL A 74 -7.83 -12.74 -4.37
C VAL A 74 -8.41 -11.41 -3.90
N LEU A 75 -9.02 -10.63 -4.78
CA LEU A 75 -9.51 -9.31 -4.40
C LEU A 75 -10.68 -9.39 -3.42
N PRO A 76 -11.74 -10.16 -3.67
CA PRO A 76 -12.79 -10.28 -2.66
C PRO A 76 -12.27 -10.97 -1.40
N LEU A 77 -11.30 -11.88 -1.52
CA LEU A 77 -10.72 -12.53 -0.36
C LEU A 77 -10.01 -11.49 0.52
N ILE A 78 -9.23 -10.60 -0.09
CA ILE A 78 -8.54 -9.54 0.62
C ILE A 78 -9.56 -8.62 1.30
N ARG A 79 -10.63 -8.26 0.60
CA ARG A 79 -11.66 -7.41 1.17
C ARG A 79 -12.30 -8.05 2.41
N SER A 80 -12.42 -9.36 2.39
CA SER A 80 -13.02 -10.07 3.48
C SER A 80 -12.05 -10.19 4.66
N ARG A 81 -10.78 -10.47 4.39
CA ARG A 81 -9.80 -10.75 5.44
C ARG A 81 -9.09 -9.50 5.96
N LEU A 82 -8.93 -8.49 5.11
CA LEU A 82 -8.28 -7.24 5.47
C LEU A 82 -9.26 -6.09 5.23
N SER A 83 -10.41 -6.18 5.85
CA SER A 83 -11.53 -5.29 5.53
C SER A 83 -11.26 -3.81 5.82
N SER A 84 -10.33 -3.52 6.71
CA SER A 84 -10.02 -2.13 7.03
C SER A 84 -9.01 -1.51 6.07
N ALA A 85 -8.40 -2.31 5.20
CA ALA A 85 -7.32 -1.81 4.36
C ALA A 85 -7.80 -1.37 2.99
N LYS A 86 -7.23 -0.28 2.50
CA LYS A 86 -7.42 0.08 1.10
C LYS A 86 -6.41 -0.73 0.30
N ILE A 87 -6.69 -0.98 -0.97
CA ILE A 87 -5.83 -1.77 -1.83
C ILE A 87 -5.18 -0.88 -2.88
N LEU A 88 -3.85 -0.82 -2.87
CA LEU A 88 -3.07 -0.10 -3.87
C LEU A 88 -2.35 -1.15 -4.70
N LEU A 89 -2.73 -1.29 -5.96
CA LEU A 89 -2.14 -2.29 -6.84
C LEU A 89 -0.82 -1.74 -7.38
N VAL A 90 0.21 -2.56 -7.39
CA VAL A 90 1.53 -2.18 -7.92
C VAL A 90 1.74 -2.97 -9.20
N ALA A 91 1.85 -2.28 -10.32
CA ALA A 91 1.92 -2.93 -11.64
C ALA A 91 3.12 -2.46 -12.43
N ASP A 92 3.53 -3.26 -13.41
CA ASP A 92 4.67 -2.91 -14.24
C ASP A 92 4.29 -1.88 -15.29
N THR A 93 3.08 -1.97 -15.79
CA THR A 93 2.59 -1.06 -16.82
C THR A 93 1.09 -0.85 -16.68
N ARG A 94 0.62 0.31 -17.14
CA ARG A 94 -0.78 0.64 -17.08
C ARG A 94 -1.57 -0.15 -18.09
N GLU A 95 -0.93 -0.58 -19.17
CA GLU A 95 -1.60 -1.24 -20.28
C GLU A 95 -1.89 -2.72 -20.06
N ASP A 96 -1.43 -3.30 -18.97
CA ASP A 96 -1.71 -4.70 -18.70
C ASP A 96 -3.22 -4.87 -18.54
N PRO A 97 -3.88 -5.74 -19.28
CA PRO A 97 -5.32 -5.93 -19.16
C PRO A 97 -5.75 -6.28 -17.74
N LEU A 98 -4.88 -6.92 -16.97
CA LEU A 98 -5.19 -7.28 -15.60
C LEU A 98 -5.33 -6.05 -14.72
N VAL A 99 -4.65 -4.96 -15.06
CA VAL A 99 -4.80 -3.70 -14.33
C VAL A 99 -6.24 -3.22 -14.47
N ALA A 100 -6.77 -3.21 -15.69
CA ALA A 100 -8.14 -2.76 -15.91
C ALA A 100 -9.14 -3.66 -15.18
N ALA A 101 -8.87 -4.97 -15.18
CA ALA A 101 -9.75 -5.91 -14.48
C ALA A 101 -9.76 -5.62 -12.98
N CYS A 102 -8.60 -5.33 -12.40
CA CYS A 102 -8.52 -5.00 -10.98
C CYS A 102 -9.23 -3.68 -10.69
N GLN A 103 -9.08 -2.70 -11.57
CA GLN A 103 -9.76 -1.42 -11.38
C GLN A 103 -11.26 -1.60 -11.42
N ASN A 104 -11.76 -2.44 -12.34
CA ASN A 104 -13.18 -2.72 -12.43
C ASN A 104 -13.67 -3.49 -11.20
N ALA A 105 -12.79 -4.24 -10.56
CA ALA A 105 -13.14 -4.98 -9.36
C ALA A 105 -13.09 -4.10 -8.10
N GLY A 106 -12.73 -2.84 -8.25
CA GLY A 106 -12.83 -1.91 -7.13
C GLY A 106 -11.60 -1.71 -6.27
N ILE A 107 -10.40 -1.87 -6.83
CA ILE A 107 -9.20 -1.50 -6.07
C ILE A 107 -9.22 0.01 -5.83
N ASP A 108 -8.48 0.46 -4.85
CA ASP A 108 -8.53 1.87 -4.44
C ASP A 108 -7.50 2.74 -5.16
N GLY A 109 -6.46 2.17 -5.67
CA GLY A 109 -5.44 2.95 -6.37
C GLY A 109 -4.48 2.09 -7.17
N LEU A 110 -3.67 2.74 -8.00
CA LEU A 110 -2.70 2.07 -8.87
C LEU A 110 -1.37 2.80 -8.78
N LEU A 111 -0.29 2.05 -8.60
CA LEU A 111 1.07 2.57 -8.61
C LEU A 111 1.82 1.81 -9.70
N VAL A 112 2.29 2.53 -10.72
CA VAL A 112 2.93 1.92 -11.88
C VAL A 112 4.43 2.16 -11.83
N LYS A 113 5.21 1.15 -12.15
CA LYS A 113 6.65 1.27 -12.22
C LYS A 113 7.06 2.17 -13.38
N PRO A 114 8.16 2.87 -13.29
CA PRO A 114 9.20 2.73 -12.28
C PRO A 114 8.80 3.37 -10.95
N LEU A 115 9.19 2.74 -9.86
CA LEU A 115 8.84 3.23 -8.55
C LEU A 115 9.80 4.33 -8.13
N THR A 116 9.24 5.42 -7.63
CA THR A 116 10.04 6.50 -7.05
C THR A 116 9.47 6.80 -5.68
N VAL A 117 10.31 7.32 -4.80
CA VAL A 117 9.87 7.67 -3.45
C VAL A 117 8.71 8.65 -3.53
N GLU A 118 8.83 9.64 -4.41
CA GLU A 118 7.82 10.65 -4.55
C GLU A 118 6.48 10.08 -4.99
N ASN A 119 6.47 9.24 -6.02
CA ASN A 119 5.22 8.67 -6.51
C ASN A 119 4.62 7.71 -5.50
N ALA A 120 5.45 6.89 -4.86
CA ALA A 120 4.95 5.93 -3.89
C ALA A 120 4.33 6.66 -2.70
N ARG A 121 5.01 7.68 -2.18
CA ARG A 121 4.49 8.41 -1.05
C ARG A 121 3.23 9.17 -1.41
N ARG A 122 3.18 9.77 -2.59
CA ARG A 122 2.00 10.53 -3.00
C ARG A 122 0.77 9.62 -3.08
N LYS A 123 0.93 8.42 -3.65
CA LYS A 123 -0.20 7.51 -3.78
C LYS A 123 -0.64 7.01 -2.41
N VAL A 124 0.30 6.67 -1.56
CA VAL A 124 -0.01 6.17 -0.22
C VAL A 124 -0.70 7.27 0.59
N ASP A 125 -0.15 8.48 0.58
CA ASP A 125 -0.71 9.58 1.35
C ASP A 125 -2.12 9.92 0.85
N GLY A 126 -2.33 9.89 -0.44
CA GLY A 126 -3.64 10.17 -1.01
C GLY A 126 -4.68 9.16 -0.55
N LEU A 127 -4.32 7.89 -0.51
CA LEU A 127 -5.27 6.86 -0.10
C LEU A 127 -5.50 6.87 1.40
N LEU A 128 -4.51 7.31 2.18
CA LEU A 128 -4.65 7.37 3.62
C LEU A 128 -5.29 8.69 4.09
N GLY A 129 -5.57 9.58 3.16
CA GLY A 129 -6.20 10.85 3.51
C GLY A 129 -5.24 11.87 4.11
N ARG A 130 -3.93 11.70 3.94
CA ARG A 130 -2.97 12.64 4.46
C ARG A 130 -2.78 13.81 3.55
N LYS A 131 -2.58 14.99 4.10
CA LYS A 131 -2.35 16.13 3.30
C LYS A 131 -0.93 16.19 2.87
N GLN A 132 -0.72 16.56 1.61
CA GLN A 132 0.61 16.67 1.09
C GLN A 132 1.16 18.00 1.52
N ALA A 133 2.26 17.92 2.12
CA ALA A 133 2.87 19.12 2.62
C ALA A 133 3.15 20.12 1.60
N LEU A 134 3.42 19.68 0.45
CA LEU A 134 3.81 20.60 -0.47
C LEU A 134 2.80 21.43 -0.95
N ILE A 135 1.69 21.08 -0.77
CA ILE A 135 0.71 21.81 -1.22
C ILE A 135 1.00 23.15 -1.22
N PRO A 136 1.41 23.53 -0.36
CA PRO A 136 1.59 24.87 -0.22
C PRO A 136 2.46 25.34 -1.19
N ILE A 137 3.15 24.65 -1.44
CA ILE A 137 3.99 25.07 -2.22
C ILE A 137 3.55 25.78 -3.24
N HIS A 138 2.71 25.46 -3.54
CA HIS A 138 2.32 26.05 -4.51
C HIS A 138 2.48 27.22 -4.43
N ALA A 139 2.58 27.20 -3.73
CA ALA A 139 2.80 28.42 -3.39
C ALA A 139 3.74 28.83 -4.35
N THR A 140 4.07 28.33 -4.94
CA THR A 140 5.00 28.79 -5.72
C THR A 140 4.70 28.94 -6.89
#